data_12d18fc72ef64e77dcd655e5e814955a
#
_entry.id   12d18fc72ef64e77dcd655e5e814955a
#
_cell.length_a   1.000
_cell.length_b   1.000
_cell.length_c   1.000
_cell.angle_alpha   90.00
_cell.angle_beta   90.00
_cell.angle_gamma   90.00
#
_symmetry.space_group_name_H-M   'P 1'
#
loop_
_entity.id
_entity.type
_entity.pdbx_description
1 polymer ?
#
loop_
_entity_poly.entity_id
_entity_poly.type
_entity_poly.pdbx_seq_one_letter_code
_entity_poly.pdbx_strand_id
1 'polypeptide(L)'
;MVTYAEPNMFNNLYPPAGGYYPNGGVLNNIADRLLWQDPETLELHPWIAEDLPDTNADDTEFTFHIRKGVTYSDGSVLDAANVKKNYDLYAKGDDSRMLTPSEQLPNYVKSEVIDDYTVKFYFSEPSPGFPQSTSVMNQALLSNDTLDLDDTGFSPGHATDISGSGPFVIEQEDMGTKLVLKARKDYDWAPPARKDHQGPAEIEGINVVLAAEDSVRVGSLVAHQSDIARQIEAPDEKHLKDKNLQVLAAPTRGVNNSYHFHFRHPLLADKRVRQALIHAIDRDNILSTLYSDSYPKGSSILARTAVGFKDQSDNYAFDPDKSRRLLDEAGWIPGEDGIRVKDGERLSLTFNESVPQPRSREMFTKVQEMLKNIGVEANLYPGDRTAQDKAMKDQDSVQVRHSMVGRANVDTLATWINGKGRNSFLNYDEGTDSFGDPKLQDMVEEYFSLKSEKERLEMSGRMQDYLSEQAYILPLFEEPQVYGFQPYVEGFTTEAIGRPSFYAVKINAEERQE
;
A
#
# COMPACT_ATOMS: atom_id res chain seq x y z
N MET A 1 -8.32 5.45 -27.88
CA MET A 1 -8.59 5.71 -26.46
C MET A 1 -8.99 4.42 -25.77
N VAL A 2 -8.51 4.19 -24.56
CA VAL A 2 -8.88 3.07 -23.67
C VAL A 2 -9.78 3.62 -22.56
N THR A 3 -10.90 2.94 -22.27
CA THR A 3 -11.78 3.31 -21.16
C THR A 3 -11.49 2.47 -19.94
N TYR A 4 -11.09 3.11 -18.85
CA TYR A 4 -10.75 2.51 -17.56
C TYR A 4 -11.78 2.91 -16.51
N ALA A 5 -12.52 1.93 -15.99
CA ALA A 5 -13.53 2.13 -14.96
C ALA A 5 -12.90 2.02 -13.55
N GLU A 6 -13.01 3.09 -12.78
CA GLU A 6 -12.44 3.22 -11.44
C GLU A 6 -13.57 3.36 -10.40
N PRO A 7 -13.53 2.64 -9.25
CA PRO A 7 -14.57 2.77 -8.23
C PRO A 7 -14.56 4.13 -7.51
N ASN A 8 -13.42 4.81 -7.50
CA ASN A 8 -13.26 6.12 -6.87
C ASN A 8 -12.34 6.99 -7.74
N MET A 9 -12.66 8.25 -7.90
CA MET A 9 -11.75 9.20 -8.55
C MET A 9 -10.64 9.63 -7.58
N PHE A 10 -9.55 10.19 -8.14
CA PHE A 10 -8.50 10.81 -7.33
C PHE A 10 -9.08 11.94 -6.45
N ASN A 11 -8.43 12.21 -5.35
CA ASN A 11 -8.80 13.30 -4.45
C ASN A 11 -7.66 14.30 -4.21
N ASN A 12 -6.42 13.94 -4.55
CA ASN A 12 -5.27 14.82 -4.44
C ASN A 12 -4.10 14.26 -5.29
N LEU A 13 -3.55 15.05 -6.20
CA LEU A 13 -2.43 14.67 -7.07
C LEU A 13 -1.06 15.17 -6.54
N TYR A 14 -0.99 15.63 -5.30
CA TYR A 14 0.30 15.87 -4.64
C TYR A 14 1.00 14.52 -4.39
N PRO A 15 2.22 14.30 -4.91
CA PRO A 15 2.85 12.98 -4.87
C PRO A 15 2.93 12.32 -3.48
N PRO A 16 3.25 13.01 -2.37
CA PRO A 16 3.16 12.43 -1.03
C PRO A 16 1.78 11.84 -0.67
N ALA A 17 0.69 12.30 -1.30
CA ALA A 17 -0.66 11.73 -1.15
C ALA A 17 -0.93 10.52 -2.08
N GLY A 18 0.05 10.11 -2.90
CA GLY A 18 -0.05 8.98 -3.86
C GLY A 18 -0.31 7.61 -3.24
N GLY A 19 -0.28 7.49 -1.91
CA GLY A 19 -0.66 6.27 -1.20
C GLY A 19 -2.09 5.81 -1.45
N TYR A 20 -3.04 6.74 -1.62
CA TYR A 20 -4.40 6.43 -2.05
C TYR A 20 -4.40 5.93 -3.50
N TYR A 21 -4.98 4.74 -3.77
CA TYR A 21 -4.85 4.06 -5.06
C TYR A 21 -5.26 4.90 -6.28
N PRO A 22 -6.40 5.62 -6.29
CA PRO A 22 -6.77 6.47 -7.42
C PRO A 22 -5.77 7.62 -7.67
N ASN A 23 -5.21 8.23 -6.61
CA ASN A 23 -4.17 9.25 -6.76
C ASN A 23 -2.91 8.65 -7.41
N GLY A 24 -2.40 7.55 -6.82
CA GLY A 24 -1.22 6.85 -7.31
C GLY A 24 -1.42 6.25 -8.70
N GLY A 25 -2.63 5.81 -9.04
CA GLY A 25 -2.98 5.31 -10.38
C GLY A 25 -2.84 6.39 -11.46
N VAL A 26 -3.24 7.62 -11.18
CA VAL A 26 -3.02 8.76 -12.10
C VAL A 26 -1.54 9.13 -12.15
N LEU A 27 -0.92 9.37 -10.99
CA LEU A 27 0.49 9.77 -10.89
C LEU A 27 1.44 8.78 -11.57
N ASN A 28 1.17 7.47 -11.46
CA ASN A 28 1.99 6.43 -12.09
C ASN A 28 2.07 6.55 -13.62
N ASN A 29 1.09 7.18 -14.25
CA ASN A 29 0.98 7.30 -15.71
C ASN A 29 1.36 8.69 -16.25
N ILE A 30 1.34 9.72 -15.41
CA ILE A 30 1.65 11.10 -15.84
C ILE A 30 3.03 11.60 -15.41
N ALA A 31 3.69 10.91 -14.46
CA ALA A 31 4.94 11.39 -13.88
C ALA A 31 5.94 10.26 -13.65
N ASP A 32 7.20 10.50 -14.01
CA ASP A 32 8.30 9.56 -13.85
C ASP A 32 8.97 9.69 -12.47
N ARG A 33 9.88 8.78 -12.17
CA ARG A 33 10.67 8.71 -10.92
C ARG A 33 12.16 8.58 -11.25
N LEU A 34 13.00 8.83 -10.25
CA LEU A 34 14.46 8.68 -10.46
C LEU A 34 14.83 7.24 -10.83
N LEU A 35 14.27 6.27 -10.12
CA LEU A 35 14.47 4.84 -10.39
C LEU A 35 13.15 4.17 -10.75
N TRP A 36 13.25 3.05 -11.46
CA TRP A 36 12.15 2.15 -11.75
C TRP A 36 12.35 0.84 -10.98
N GLN A 37 11.33 0.40 -10.28
CA GLN A 37 11.31 -0.91 -9.64
C GLN A 37 10.58 -1.90 -10.56
N ASP A 38 11.26 -2.97 -10.94
CA ASP A 38 10.65 -4.06 -11.71
C ASP A 38 9.51 -4.69 -10.88
N PRO A 39 8.27 -4.72 -11.41
CA PRO A 39 7.14 -5.22 -10.64
C PRO A 39 7.17 -6.74 -10.37
N GLU A 40 7.98 -7.51 -11.07
CA GLU A 40 8.10 -8.95 -10.89
C GLU A 40 9.27 -9.31 -9.97
N THR A 41 10.45 -8.78 -10.26
CA THR A 41 11.69 -9.11 -9.53
C THR A 41 11.94 -8.22 -8.32
N LEU A 42 11.31 -7.03 -8.26
CA LEU A 42 11.52 -5.95 -7.30
C LEU A 42 12.91 -5.30 -7.36
N GLU A 43 13.69 -5.64 -8.39
CA GLU A 43 14.99 -5.01 -8.62
C GLU A 43 14.82 -3.54 -9.03
N LEU A 44 15.75 -2.70 -8.56
CA LEU A 44 15.81 -1.29 -8.92
C LEU A 44 16.67 -1.08 -10.15
N HIS A 45 16.17 -0.30 -11.08
CA HIS A 45 16.84 0.06 -12.32
C HIS A 45 16.84 1.57 -12.55
N PRO A 46 17.82 2.11 -13.27
CA PRO A 46 17.83 3.51 -13.71
C PRO A 46 16.57 3.89 -14.51
N TRP A 47 16.08 5.12 -14.32
CA TRP A 47 15.01 5.70 -15.13
C TRP A 47 15.34 7.14 -15.51
N ILE A 48 14.89 8.13 -14.69
CA ILE A 48 15.33 9.52 -14.84
C ILE A 48 16.75 9.72 -14.32
N ALA A 49 17.19 8.91 -13.36
CA ALA A 49 18.61 8.74 -13.09
C ALA A 49 19.27 7.87 -14.16
N GLU A 50 20.49 8.20 -14.58
CA GLU A 50 21.27 7.43 -15.56
C GLU A 50 21.79 6.11 -15.00
N ASP A 51 22.06 6.08 -13.68
CA ASP A 51 22.59 4.95 -12.93
C ASP A 51 21.88 4.82 -11.56
N LEU A 52 22.15 3.72 -10.84
CA LEU A 52 21.84 3.65 -9.41
C LEU A 52 22.71 4.68 -8.68
N PRO A 53 22.23 5.23 -7.54
CA PRO A 53 22.97 6.29 -6.87
C PRO A 53 24.30 5.83 -6.30
N ASP A 54 25.31 6.69 -6.37
CA ASP A 54 26.50 6.55 -5.56
C ASP A 54 26.15 6.82 -4.11
N THR A 55 26.58 5.94 -3.18
CA THR A 55 26.30 6.08 -1.74
C THR A 55 27.58 6.06 -0.92
N ASN A 56 27.60 6.78 0.21
CA ASN A 56 28.69 6.68 1.17
C ASN A 56 28.57 5.40 2.03
N ALA A 57 29.60 5.10 2.81
CA ALA A 57 29.67 3.87 3.61
C ALA A 57 28.60 3.76 4.72
N ASP A 58 27.96 4.86 5.07
CA ASP A 58 26.98 4.93 6.17
C ASP A 58 25.53 5.08 5.68
N ASP A 59 25.28 5.01 4.37
CA ASP A 59 23.96 5.20 3.74
C ASP A 59 23.27 6.53 4.15
N THR A 60 24.07 7.58 4.37
CA THR A 60 23.59 8.93 4.72
C THR A 60 23.72 9.95 3.60
N GLU A 61 24.41 9.59 2.52
CA GLU A 61 24.62 10.45 1.36
C GLU A 61 24.39 9.64 0.08
N PHE A 62 23.59 10.20 -0.85
CA PHE A 62 23.28 9.58 -2.13
C PHE A 62 23.44 10.59 -3.25
N THR A 63 24.19 10.25 -4.30
CA THR A 63 24.39 11.10 -5.47
C THR A 63 23.71 10.47 -6.68
N PHE A 64 22.85 11.22 -7.35
CA PHE A 64 22.18 10.81 -8.58
C PHE A 64 22.65 11.66 -9.75
N HIS A 65 22.91 11.00 -10.88
CA HIS A 65 23.13 11.62 -12.18
C HIS A 65 21.83 11.60 -12.98
N ILE A 66 21.37 12.77 -13.42
CA ILE A 66 20.06 12.95 -14.05
C ILE A 66 20.19 12.86 -15.55
N ARG A 67 19.31 12.11 -16.20
CA ARG A 67 19.22 11.97 -17.66
C ARG A 67 18.92 13.33 -18.31
N LYS A 68 19.68 13.64 -19.36
CA LYS A 68 19.48 14.86 -20.15
C LYS A 68 18.35 14.69 -21.16
N GLY A 69 17.71 15.80 -21.52
CA GLY A 69 16.68 15.84 -22.56
C GLY A 69 15.28 15.45 -22.12
N VAL A 70 15.06 15.19 -20.83
CA VAL A 70 13.73 14.93 -20.26
C VAL A 70 12.99 16.26 -20.10
N THR A 71 11.73 16.29 -20.51
CA THR A 71 10.85 17.46 -20.37
C THR A 71 9.54 17.12 -19.67
N TYR A 72 8.96 18.11 -19.04
CA TYR A 72 7.60 18.05 -18.51
C TYR A 72 6.56 18.31 -19.60
N SER A 73 5.30 18.02 -19.32
CA SER A 73 4.20 18.25 -20.26
C SER A 73 3.95 19.75 -20.55
N ASP A 74 4.41 20.66 -19.71
CA ASP A 74 4.42 22.11 -19.93
C ASP A 74 5.60 22.60 -20.79
N GLY A 75 6.51 21.70 -21.19
CA GLY A 75 7.69 22.00 -21.99
C GLY A 75 8.93 22.42 -21.18
N SER A 76 8.83 22.57 -19.86
CA SER A 76 9.98 22.86 -19.00
C SER A 76 10.94 21.65 -18.90
N VAL A 77 12.21 21.93 -18.62
CA VAL A 77 13.26 20.90 -18.55
C VAL A 77 13.32 20.30 -17.15
N LEU A 78 13.50 18.98 -17.09
CA LEU A 78 13.83 18.25 -15.87
C LEU A 78 15.36 18.27 -15.70
N ASP A 79 15.82 18.90 -14.62
CA ASP A 79 17.23 19.04 -14.25
C ASP A 79 17.46 18.80 -12.75
N ALA A 80 18.70 18.87 -12.30
CA ALA A 80 19.04 18.67 -10.89
C ALA A 80 18.39 19.70 -9.95
N ALA A 81 18.20 20.94 -10.40
CA ALA A 81 17.55 21.99 -9.58
C ALA A 81 16.05 21.68 -9.37
N ASN A 82 15.38 21.20 -10.42
CA ASN A 82 14.00 20.77 -10.30
C ASN A 82 13.88 19.51 -9.44
N VAL A 83 14.74 18.50 -9.59
CA VAL A 83 14.75 17.31 -8.73
C VAL A 83 14.93 17.72 -7.26
N LYS A 84 15.89 18.60 -6.97
CA LYS A 84 16.06 19.16 -5.61
C LYS A 84 14.75 19.79 -5.09
N LYS A 85 14.07 20.62 -5.90
CA LYS A 85 12.82 21.29 -5.50
C LYS A 85 11.72 20.27 -5.18
N ASN A 86 11.57 19.21 -5.98
CA ASN A 86 10.64 18.13 -5.73
C ASN A 86 10.91 17.48 -4.37
N TYR A 87 12.13 17.00 -4.14
CA TYR A 87 12.47 16.27 -2.92
C TYR A 87 12.49 17.13 -1.65
N ASP A 88 12.95 18.38 -1.75
CA ASP A 88 12.90 19.32 -0.61
C ASP A 88 11.44 19.56 -0.17
N LEU A 89 10.52 19.77 -1.14
CA LEU A 89 9.11 19.94 -0.85
C LEU A 89 8.49 18.65 -0.28
N TYR A 90 8.77 17.51 -0.90
CA TYR A 90 8.17 16.23 -0.45
C TYR A 90 8.68 15.79 0.92
N ALA A 91 9.94 16.06 1.25
CA ALA A 91 10.50 15.69 2.54
C ALA A 91 10.05 16.61 3.69
N LYS A 92 9.92 17.91 3.42
CA LYS A 92 9.63 18.92 4.45
C LYS A 92 8.16 19.31 4.53
N GLY A 93 7.41 19.13 3.44
CA GLY A 93 6.08 19.71 3.29
C GLY A 93 6.11 21.24 3.21
N ASP A 94 4.94 21.84 3.26
CA ASP A 94 4.75 23.29 3.39
C ASP A 94 3.41 23.58 4.07
N ASP A 95 3.45 23.85 5.37
CA ASP A 95 2.24 24.09 6.17
C ASP A 95 1.43 25.29 5.67
N SER A 96 2.11 26.31 5.12
CA SER A 96 1.44 27.51 4.58
C SER A 96 0.56 27.22 3.36
N ARG A 97 0.90 26.15 2.61
CA ARG A 97 0.16 25.64 1.45
C ARG A 97 -0.62 24.35 1.75
N MET A 98 -0.65 23.91 3.02
CA MET A 98 -1.28 22.67 3.49
C MET A 98 -0.72 21.40 2.83
N LEU A 99 0.56 21.42 2.43
CA LEU A 99 1.25 20.29 1.83
C LEU A 99 1.98 19.47 2.91
N THR A 100 1.55 18.24 3.12
CA THR A 100 2.12 17.36 4.14
C THR A 100 3.40 16.67 3.64
N PRO A 101 4.40 16.44 4.51
CA PRO A 101 5.61 15.70 4.13
C PRO A 101 5.31 14.23 3.81
N SER A 102 6.16 13.67 2.95
CA SER A 102 6.14 12.25 2.61
C SER A 102 6.72 11.39 3.75
N GLU A 103 6.00 10.36 4.15
CA GLU A 103 6.51 9.35 5.08
C GLU A 103 7.61 8.45 4.48
N GLN A 104 7.83 8.54 3.17
CA GLN A 104 8.85 7.78 2.44
C GLN A 104 10.24 8.42 2.48
N LEU A 105 10.36 9.61 3.07
CA LEU A 105 11.61 10.37 3.19
C LEU A 105 11.95 10.67 4.67
N PRO A 106 11.97 9.66 5.55
CA PRO A 106 12.37 9.87 6.94
C PRO A 106 13.85 10.32 7.00
N ASN A 107 14.20 11.11 8.01
CA ASN A 107 15.57 11.56 8.28
C ASN A 107 16.20 12.42 7.17
N TYR A 108 15.44 12.87 6.18
CA TYR A 108 15.93 13.77 5.15
C TYR A 108 16.38 15.11 5.74
N VAL A 109 17.57 15.57 5.39
CA VAL A 109 18.12 16.86 5.83
C VAL A 109 18.01 17.90 4.72
N LYS A 110 18.62 17.63 3.59
CA LYS A 110 18.69 18.52 2.43
C LYS A 110 19.09 17.78 1.16
N SER A 111 18.95 18.45 0.03
CA SER A 111 19.67 18.11 -1.20
C SER A 111 20.49 19.29 -1.72
N GLU A 112 21.53 19.00 -2.49
CA GLU A 112 22.43 19.99 -3.12
C GLU A 112 22.54 19.69 -4.61
N VAL A 113 22.47 20.76 -5.40
CA VAL A 113 22.81 20.72 -6.83
C VAL A 113 24.32 20.81 -6.97
N ILE A 114 24.95 19.78 -7.50
CA ILE A 114 26.39 19.73 -7.74
C ILE A 114 26.71 20.36 -9.12
N ASP A 115 25.90 20.02 -10.12
CA ASP A 115 25.87 20.64 -11.46
C ASP A 115 24.45 20.50 -12.04
N ASP A 116 24.22 20.95 -13.27
CA ASP A 116 22.90 20.99 -13.91
C ASP A 116 22.18 19.62 -13.94
N TYR A 117 22.93 18.52 -13.86
CA TYR A 117 22.40 17.16 -13.94
C TYR A 117 22.92 16.21 -12.84
N THR A 118 23.48 16.78 -11.77
CA THR A 118 23.92 16.00 -10.59
C THR A 118 23.34 16.59 -9.33
N VAL A 119 22.61 15.76 -8.57
CA VAL A 119 22.00 16.11 -7.29
C VAL A 119 22.49 15.18 -6.19
N LYS A 120 22.80 15.71 -5.03
CA LYS A 120 23.22 14.95 -3.84
C LYS A 120 22.26 15.15 -2.69
N PHE A 121 21.87 14.04 -2.07
CA PHE A 121 20.92 13.98 -0.95
C PHE A 121 21.65 13.64 0.35
N TYR A 122 21.21 14.24 1.47
CA TYR A 122 21.78 14.08 2.78
C TYR A 122 20.72 13.69 3.80
N PHE A 123 21.04 12.71 4.63
CA PHE A 123 20.19 12.18 5.70
C PHE A 123 20.92 12.29 7.05
N SER A 124 20.16 12.51 8.12
CA SER A 124 20.70 12.59 9.50
C SER A 124 21.04 11.21 10.07
N GLU A 125 20.47 10.14 9.51
CA GLU A 125 20.65 8.75 9.91
C GLU A 125 20.75 7.86 8.67
N PRO A 126 21.30 6.63 8.77
CA PRO A 126 21.34 5.67 7.69
C PRO A 126 19.95 5.48 7.04
N SER A 127 19.87 5.62 5.74
CA SER A 127 18.62 5.56 4.99
C SER A 127 18.73 4.60 3.78
N PRO A 128 19.02 3.31 4.02
CA PRO A 128 19.26 2.31 2.96
C PRO A 128 18.04 2.08 2.07
N GLY A 129 16.83 2.37 2.53
CA GLY A 129 15.60 2.31 1.72
C GLY A 129 15.39 3.51 0.78
N PHE A 130 16.23 4.54 0.84
CA PHE A 130 16.05 5.73 0.02
C PHE A 130 16.09 5.46 -1.49
N PRO A 131 17.01 4.66 -2.05
CA PRO A 131 16.98 4.34 -3.47
C PRO A 131 15.64 3.73 -3.90
N GLN A 132 15.08 2.80 -3.13
CA GLN A 132 13.76 2.22 -3.43
C GLN A 132 12.65 3.28 -3.31
N SER A 133 12.71 4.18 -2.31
CA SER A 133 11.70 5.23 -2.17
C SER A 133 11.67 6.16 -3.40
N THR A 134 12.78 6.34 -4.12
CA THR A 134 12.83 7.14 -5.34
C THR A 134 12.14 6.48 -6.55
N SER A 135 11.66 5.25 -6.41
CA SER A 135 10.94 4.50 -7.45
C SER A 135 9.42 4.53 -7.31
N VAL A 136 8.90 5.02 -6.17
CA VAL A 136 7.45 5.03 -5.91
C VAL A 136 6.79 6.35 -6.35
N MET A 137 5.49 6.33 -6.67
CA MET A 137 4.76 7.50 -7.13
C MET A 137 4.64 8.61 -6.08
N ASN A 138 4.87 8.31 -4.80
CA ASN A 138 4.98 9.34 -3.77
C ASN A 138 6.21 10.27 -3.96
N GLN A 139 7.12 9.90 -4.85
CA GLN A 139 8.29 10.66 -5.27
C GLN A 139 8.25 10.97 -6.79
N ALA A 140 7.06 10.98 -7.39
CA ALA A 140 6.87 11.34 -8.78
C ALA A 140 7.37 12.77 -9.05
N LEU A 141 8.06 12.96 -10.17
CA LEU A 141 8.68 14.24 -10.53
C LEU A 141 7.66 15.12 -11.26
N LEU A 142 7.48 16.34 -10.75
CA LEU A 142 6.59 17.36 -11.29
C LEU A 142 7.35 18.63 -11.68
N SER A 143 6.78 19.41 -12.60
CA SER A 143 7.38 20.66 -13.05
C SER A 143 7.42 21.72 -11.94
N ASN A 144 8.28 22.73 -12.12
CA ASN A 144 8.43 23.79 -11.13
C ASN A 144 7.13 24.57 -10.89
N ASP A 145 6.35 24.83 -11.94
CA ASP A 145 5.07 25.55 -11.83
C ASP A 145 4.04 24.71 -11.06
N THR A 146 4.00 23.40 -11.30
CA THR A 146 3.16 22.48 -10.51
C THR A 146 3.59 22.44 -9.04
N LEU A 147 4.88 22.42 -8.75
CA LEU A 147 5.37 22.39 -7.35
C LEU A 147 5.08 23.69 -6.58
N ASP A 148 4.72 24.77 -7.26
CA ASP A 148 4.33 26.04 -6.63
C ASP A 148 2.84 26.10 -6.27
N LEU A 149 2.04 25.11 -6.65
CA LEU A 149 0.64 24.98 -6.25
C LEU A 149 0.49 24.71 -4.74
N ASP A 150 -0.66 25.08 -4.19
CA ASP A 150 -1.11 24.68 -2.85
C ASP A 150 -1.94 23.37 -2.91
N ASP A 151 -2.42 22.89 -1.76
CA ASP A 151 -3.24 21.68 -1.69
C ASP A 151 -4.50 21.76 -2.56
N THR A 152 -5.09 22.94 -2.71
CA THR A 152 -6.24 23.17 -3.60
C THR A 152 -5.86 22.94 -5.05
N GLY A 153 -4.66 23.37 -5.49
CA GLY A 153 -4.17 23.17 -6.85
C GLY A 153 -3.91 21.70 -7.21
N PHE A 154 -3.71 20.84 -6.20
CA PHE A 154 -3.62 19.40 -6.40
C PHE A 154 -4.96 18.65 -6.29
N SER A 155 -6.03 19.34 -5.88
CA SER A 155 -7.34 18.77 -5.65
C SER A 155 -8.17 18.66 -6.94
N PRO A 156 -9.30 17.89 -6.96
CA PRO A 156 -10.19 17.81 -8.10
C PRO A 156 -10.67 19.20 -8.58
N GLY A 157 -10.73 19.36 -9.89
CA GLY A 157 -11.02 20.63 -10.58
C GLY A 157 -9.76 21.35 -11.10
N HIS A 158 -8.58 20.91 -10.70
CA HIS A 158 -7.27 21.48 -11.05
C HIS A 158 -6.31 20.46 -11.69
N ALA A 159 -6.78 19.28 -12.05
CA ALA A 159 -5.90 18.22 -12.56
C ALA A 159 -5.14 18.61 -13.83
N THR A 160 -5.71 19.47 -14.68
CA THR A 160 -5.05 19.96 -15.91
C THR A 160 -3.87 20.90 -15.65
N ASP A 161 -3.71 21.40 -14.42
CA ASP A 161 -2.59 22.25 -14.02
C ASP A 161 -1.36 21.41 -13.60
N ILE A 162 -1.52 20.08 -13.51
CA ILE A 162 -0.48 19.15 -13.09
C ILE A 162 0.38 18.74 -14.29
N SER A 163 1.64 19.12 -14.28
CA SER A 163 2.63 18.80 -15.31
C SER A 163 3.66 17.79 -14.80
N GLY A 164 3.58 16.57 -15.31
CA GLY A 164 4.53 15.48 -15.07
C GLY A 164 5.41 15.20 -16.29
N SER A 165 6.44 14.41 -16.10
CA SER A 165 7.37 13.97 -17.15
C SER A 165 6.95 12.65 -17.82
N GLY A 166 5.86 12.03 -17.39
CA GLY A 166 5.43 10.69 -17.81
C GLY A 166 4.88 10.58 -19.22
N PRO A 167 4.52 9.34 -19.63
CA PRO A 167 4.06 9.05 -20.99
C PRO A 167 2.66 9.59 -21.33
N PHE A 168 1.92 10.06 -20.34
CA PHE A 168 0.61 10.66 -20.53
C PHE A 168 0.53 12.05 -19.87
N VAL A 169 -0.36 12.90 -20.41
CA VAL A 169 -0.69 14.22 -19.87
C VAL A 169 -2.18 14.30 -19.60
N ILE A 170 -2.58 14.99 -18.55
CA ILE A 170 -4.00 15.25 -18.26
C ILE A 170 -4.51 16.31 -19.23
N GLU A 171 -5.42 15.91 -20.13
CA GLU A 171 -6.00 16.78 -21.14
C GLU A 171 -7.31 17.43 -20.68
N GLN A 172 -8.14 16.67 -19.92
CA GLN A 172 -9.46 17.11 -19.48
C GLN A 172 -9.81 16.48 -18.14
N GLU A 173 -10.49 17.24 -17.32
CA GLU A 173 -11.14 16.77 -16.12
C GLU A 173 -12.61 17.18 -16.11
N ASP A 174 -13.51 16.18 -15.91
CA ASP A 174 -14.88 16.40 -15.50
C ASP A 174 -14.93 16.02 -14.01
N MET A 175 -14.87 17.02 -13.13
CA MET A 175 -14.61 16.88 -11.71
C MET A 175 -15.41 15.74 -11.06
N GLY A 176 -14.70 14.80 -10.44
CA GLY A 176 -15.28 13.67 -9.70
C GLY A 176 -15.91 12.57 -10.56
N THR A 177 -15.91 12.67 -11.89
CA THR A 177 -16.60 11.70 -12.78
C THR A 177 -15.71 11.15 -13.88
N LYS A 178 -14.82 11.97 -14.45
CA LYS A 178 -13.96 11.56 -15.57
C LYS A 178 -12.65 12.32 -15.59
N LEU A 179 -11.59 11.63 -16.00
CA LEU A 179 -10.29 12.20 -16.31
C LEU A 179 -9.81 11.67 -17.66
N VAL A 180 -9.34 12.54 -18.53
CA VAL A 180 -8.79 12.16 -19.84
C VAL A 180 -7.28 12.32 -19.81
N LEU A 181 -6.58 11.23 -19.98
CA LEU A 181 -5.13 11.20 -20.15
C LEU A 181 -4.80 11.00 -21.62
N LYS A 182 -3.94 11.84 -22.18
CA LYS A 182 -3.50 11.77 -23.57
C LYS A 182 -2.05 11.34 -23.66
N ALA A 183 -1.72 10.47 -24.60
CA ALA A 183 -0.35 10.02 -24.81
C ALA A 183 0.54 11.16 -25.32
N ARG A 184 1.71 11.29 -24.71
CA ARG A 184 2.78 12.21 -25.15
C ARG A 184 3.55 11.57 -26.32
N LYS A 185 3.57 12.27 -27.44
CA LYS A 185 4.26 11.80 -28.64
C LYS A 185 5.78 11.98 -28.60
N ASP A 186 6.25 12.86 -27.73
CA ASP A 186 7.65 13.18 -27.51
C ASP A 186 8.29 12.35 -26.38
N TYR A 187 7.56 11.44 -25.74
CA TYR A 187 8.09 10.60 -24.67
C TYR A 187 9.08 9.57 -25.21
N ASP A 188 10.36 9.66 -24.81
CA ASP A 188 11.45 8.82 -25.30
C ASP A 188 12.47 8.46 -24.19
N TRP A 189 12.04 8.44 -22.94
CA TRP A 189 12.94 8.19 -21.81
C TRP A 189 12.39 7.15 -20.81
N ALA A 190 11.68 6.15 -21.32
CA ALA A 190 11.27 5.01 -20.50
C ALA A 190 12.49 4.31 -19.87
N PRO A 191 12.31 3.57 -18.75
CA PRO A 191 13.40 2.83 -18.14
C PRO A 191 14.06 1.86 -19.16
N PRO A 192 15.39 1.89 -19.37
CA PRO A 192 16.04 1.01 -20.34
C PRO A 192 15.87 -0.49 -20.03
N ALA A 193 15.68 -0.82 -18.74
CA ALA A 193 15.45 -2.19 -18.30
C ALA A 193 14.05 -2.70 -18.67
N ARG A 194 13.10 -1.80 -18.93
CA ARG A 194 11.74 -2.16 -19.32
C ARG A 194 11.72 -2.76 -20.73
N LYS A 195 11.28 -4.01 -20.83
CA LYS A 195 11.34 -4.80 -22.09
C LYS A 195 10.01 -4.82 -22.85
N ASP A 196 8.91 -4.48 -22.18
CA ASP A 196 7.56 -4.55 -22.72
C ASP A 196 7.27 -3.43 -23.73
N HIS A 197 7.82 -2.23 -23.52
CA HIS A 197 7.64 -1.08 -24.43
C HIS A 197 8.74 -0.03 -24.28
N GLN A 198 9.06 0.68 -25.37
CA GLN A 198 9.94 1.85 -25.40
C GLN A 198 9.34 2.91 -26.35
N GLY A 199 9.69 4.19 -26.14
CA GLY A 199 9.15 5.33 -26.90
C GLY A 199 7.74 5.74 -26.48
N PRO A 200 6.99 6.48 -27.32
CA PRO A 200 5.64 6.92 -27.01
C PRO A 200 4.66 5.76 -26.81
N ALA A 201 3.68 5.91 -25.92
CA ALA A 201 2.62 4.92 -25.77
C ALA A 201 1.86 4.69 -27.10
N GLU A 202 1.48 3.43 -27.37
CA GLU A 202 0.80 3.08 -28.65
C GLU A 202 -0.69 3.47 -28.64
N ILE A 203 -1.32 3.54 -27.46
CA ILE A 203 -2.70 4.02 -27.35
C ILE A 203 -2.76 5.55 -27.39
N GLU A 204 -3.84 6.10 -27.93
CA GLU A 204 -4.03 7.57 -27.96
C GLU A 204 -4.17 8.18 -26.57
N GLY A 205 -4.65 7.40 -25.59
CA GLY A 205 -4.85 7.84 -24.23
C GLY A 205 -5.86 6.99 -23.47
N ILE A 206 -6.21 7.45 -22.28
CA ILE A 206 -7.09 6.76 -21.33
C ILE A 206 -8.24 7.68 -20.92
N ASN A 207 -9.47 7.18 -20.97
CA ASN A 207 -10.61 7.76 -20.29
C ASN A 207 -10.77 7.05 -18.94
N VAL A 208 -10.35 7.67 -17.85
CA VAL A 208 -10.64 7.20 -16.49
C VAL A 208 -12.06 7.65 -16.14
N VAL A 209 -12.96 6.72 -15.87
CA VAL A 209 -14.37 7.01 -15.59
C VAL A 209 -14.79 6.46 -14.23
N LEU A 210 -15.59 7.24 -13.49
CA LEU A 210 -16.14 6.77 -12.22
C LEU A 210 -17.22 5.70 -12.49
N ALA A 211 -17.08 4.56 -11.84
CA ALA A 211 -18.06 3.48 -11.76
C ALA A 211 -18.06 2.92 -10.34
N ALA A 212 -18.68 3.65 -9.40
CA ALA A 212 -18.60 3.36 -7.97
C ALA A 212 -19.19 2.00 -7.59
N GLU A 213 -20.32 1.64 -8.19
CA GLU A 213 -21.02 0.39 -7.90
C GLU A 213 -20.39 -0.80 -8.64
N ASP A 214 -20.15 -1.92 -7.92
CA ASP A 214 -19.52 -3.13 -8.47
C ASP A 214 -20.27 -3.68 -9.69
N SER A 215 -21.61 -3.75 -9.61
CA SER A 215 -22.45 -4.20 -10.71
C SER A 215 -22.34 -3.32 -11.95
N VAL A 216 -22.11 -2.01 -11.79
CA VAL A 216 -21.90 -1.07 -12.91
C VAL A 216 -20.54 -1.32 -13.55
N ARG A 217 -19.49 -1.53 -12.76
CA ARG A 217 -18.14 -1.84 -13.28
C ARG A 217 -18.12 -3.15 -14.07
N VAL A 218 -18.61 -4.22 -13.45
CA VAL A 218 -18.70 -5.55 -14.09
C VAL A 218 -19.60 -5.49 -15.32
N GLY A 219 -20.77 -4.86 -15.22
CA GLY A 219 -21.70 -4.68 -16.33
C GLY A 219 -21.10 -3.90 -17.51
N SER A 220 -20.31 -2.85 -17.24
CA SER A 220 -19.64 -2.07 -18.28
C SER A 220 -18.59 -2.87 -19.06
N LEU A 221 -17.85 -3.76 -18.38
CA LEU A 221 -16.93 -4.70 -19.04
C LEU A 221 -17.70 -5.68 -19.92
N VAL A 222 -18.72 -6.35 -19.38
CA VAL A 222 -19.51 -7.34 -20.11
C VAL A 222 -20.22 -6.72 -21.32
N ALA A 223 -20.63 -5.44 -21.23
CA ALA A 223 -21.27 -4.69 -22.31
C ALA A 223 -20.27 -3.98 -23.25
N HIS A 224 -18.96 -4.22 -23.13
CA HIS A 224 -17.89 -3.56 -23.90
C HIS A 224 -17.90 -2.01 -23.83
N GLN A 225 -18.44 -1.45 -22.74
CA GLN A 225 -18.43 0.00 -22.47
C GLN A 225 -17.14 0.44 -21.78
N SER A 226 -16.46 -0.48 -21.07
CA SER A 226 -15.14 -0.30 -20.52
C SER A 226 -14.19 -1.36 -21.06
N ASP A 227 -12.95 -0.96 -21.32
CA ASP A 227 -11.87 -1.85 -21.75
C ASP A 227 -11.20 -2.52 -20.56
N ILE A 228 -11.05 -1.79 -19.44
CA ILE A 228 -10.42 -2.23 -18.19
C ILE A 228 -11.25 -1.71 -17.01
N ALA A 229 -11.34 -2.47 -15.92
CA ALA A 229 -11.93 -2.02 -14.67
C ALA A 229 -11.14 -2.53 -13.47
N ARG A 230 -11.03 -1.70 -12.43
CA ARG A 230 -10.38 -2.07 -11.15
C ARG A 230 -11.39 -2.48 -10.10
N GLN A 231 -10.88 -3.15 -9.07
CA GLN A 231 -11.61 -3.62 -7.91
C GLN A 231 -12.76 -4.52 -8.32
N ILE A 232 -12.41 -5.60 -9.02
CA ILE A 232 -13.34 -6.69 -9.28
C ILE A 232 -13.48 -7.51 -8.01
N GLU A 233 -14.69 -7.58 -7.49
CA GLU A 233 -15.00 -8.36 -6.29
C GLU A 233 -14.83 -9.86 -6.54
N ALA A 234 -14.44 -10.60 -5.51
CA ALA A 234 -14.14 -12.03 -5.61
C ALA A 234 -15.26 -12.87 -6.26
N PRO A 235 -16.56 -12.65 -5.98
CA PRO A 235 -17.63 -13.39 -6.67
C PRO A 235 -17.71 -13.12 -8.18
N ASP A 236 -17.29 -11.92 -8.62
CA ASP A 236 -17.38 -11.52 -10.01
C ASP A 236 -16.19 -11.98 -10.87
N GLU A 237 -15.07 -12.37 -10.26
CA GLU A 237 -13.91 -12.86 -11.01
C GLU A 237 -14.25 -14.08 -11.88
N LYS A 238 -14.99 -15.04 -11.32
CA LYS A 238 -15.44 -16.21 -12.07
C LYS A 238 -16.40 -15.82 -13.19
N HIS A 239 -17.34 -14.91 -12.91
CA HIS A 239 -18.30 -14.43 -13.90
C HIS A 239 -17.61 -13.80 -15.11
N LEU A 240 -16.60 -12.96 -14.89
CA LEU A 240 -15.82 -12.36 -15.96
C LEU A 240 -15.07 -13.42 -16.78
N LYS A 241 -14.41 -14.38 -16.13
CA LYS A 241 -13.72 -15.50 -16.81
C LYS A 241 -14.70 -16.36 -17.64
N ASP A 242 -15.90 -16.63 -17.12
CA ASP A 242 -16.95 -17.36 -17.84
C ASP A 242 -17.47 -16.59 -19.07
N LYS A 243 -17.25 -15.28 -19.13
CA LYS A 243 -17.52 -14.39 -20.28
C LYS A 243 -16.29 -14.15 -21.16
N ASN A 244 -15.23 -14.93 -21.03
CA ASN A 244 -13.97 -14.80 -21.73
C ASN A 244 -13.22 -13.48 -21.49
N LEU A 245 -13.57 -12.73 -20.43
CA LEU A 245 -12.82 -11.58 -19.99
C LEU A 245 -11.59 -12.01 -19.18
N GLN A 246 -10.54 -11.22 -19.23
CA GLN A 246 -9.32 -11.48 -18.47
C GLN A 246 -9.43 -10.91 -17.05
N VAL A 247 -8.77 -11.57 -16.11
CA VAL A 247 -8.67 -11.12 -14.71
C VAL A 247 -7.21 -11.15 -14.28
N LEU A 248 -6.70 -10.02 -13.82
CA LEU A 248 -5.37 -9.87 -13.24
C LEU A 248 -5.50 -9.56 -11.75
N ALA A 249 -4.95 -10.42 -10.90
CA ALA A 249 -4.80 -10.19 -9.47
C ALA A 249 -3.35 -9.76 -9.17
N ALA A 250 -3.12 -8.46 -9.11
CA ALA A 250 -1.80 -7.90 -8.84
C ALA A 250 -1.53 -7.83 -7.33
N PRO A 251 -0.40 -8.35 -6.82
CA PRO A 251 -0.10 -8.32 -5.39
C PRO A 251 0.16 -6.88 -4.90
N THR A 252 -0.34 -6.54 -3.71
CA THR A 252 -0.02 -5.27 -3.04
C THR A 252 1.27 -5.33 -2.25
N ARG A 253 1.77 -6.54 -1.96
CA ARG A 253 2.98 -6.79 -1.18
C ARG A 253 2.92 -6.18 0.24
N GLY A 254 4.04 -6.13 0.95
CA GLY A 254 4.13 -5.45 2.24
C GLY A 254 3.46 -6.21 3.39
N VAL A 255 2.79 -5.46 4.27
CA VAL A 255 2.08 -6.01 5.44
C VAL A 255 0.70 -6.50 5.05
N ASN A 256 0.43 -7.77 5.30
CA ASN A 256 -0.83 -8.43 4.99
C ASN A 256 -2.04 -7.80 5.70
N ASN A 257 -3.23 -8.02 5.16
CA ASN A 257 -4.45 -7.88 5.95
C ASN A 257 -4.31 -8.73 7.21
N SER A 258 -4.37 -8.08 8.35
CA SER A 258 -4.08 -8.71 9.64
C SER A 258 -4.89 -8.09 10.76
N TYR A 259 -5.20 -8.89 11.76
CA TYR A 259 -5.59 -8.37 13.07
C TYR A 259 -4.35 -8.10 13.91
N HIS A 260 -4.27 -6.88 14.44
CA HIS A 260 -3.22 -6.44 15.36
C HIS A 260 -3.84 -6.27 16.73
N PHE A 261 -3.27 -6.92 17.74
CA PHE A 261 -3.78 -6.89 19.10
C PHE A 261 -3.12 -5.76 19.89
N HIS A 262 -3.90 -4.85 20.48
CA HIS A 262 -3.39 -3.87 21.43
C HIS A 262 -2.98 -4.59 22.73
N PHE A 263 -1.82 -5.23 22.71
CA PHE A 263 -1.34 -6.12 23.78
C PHE A 263 -1.08 -5.42 25.12
N ARG A 264 -1.13 -4.10 25.17
CA ARG A 264 -1.06 -3.32 26.43
C ARG A 264 -2.43 -3.13 27.07
N HIS A 265 -3.51 -3.33 26.33
CA HIS A 265 -4.85 -3.29 26.90
C HIS A 265 -5.03 -4.48 27.88
N PRO A 266 -5.62 -4.27 29.11
CA PRO A 266 -5.73 -5.33 30.12
C PRO A 266 -6.33 -6.65 29.62
N LEU A 267 -7.35 -6.61 28.77
CA LEU A 267 -7.97 -7.81 28.18
C LEU A 267 -7.05 -8.59 27.26
N LEU A 268 -6.04 -7.95 26.68
CA LEU A 268 -5.11 -8.53 25.70
C LEU A 268 -3.67 -8.64 26.22
N ALA A 269 -3.39 -8.21 27.46
CA ALA A 269 -2.05 -8.27 28.04
C ALA A 269 -1.53 -9.70 28.21
N ASP A 270 -2.41 -10.64 28.54
CA ASP A 270 -2.04 -12.05 28.64
C ASP A 270 -1.87 -12.67 27.23
N LYS A 271 -0.67 -13.15 26.93
CA LYS A 271 -0.35 -13.81 25.66
C LYS A 271 -1.29 -14.97 25.33
N ARG A 272 -1.75 -15.73 26.35
CA ARG A 272 -2.66 -16.87 26.16
C ARG A 272 -4.00 -16.42 25.58
N VAL A 273 -4.49 -15.25 25.96
CA VAL A 273 -5.71 -14.68 25.37
C VAL A 273 -5.49 -14.36 23.89
N ARG A 274 -4.39 -13.72 23.54
CA ARG A 274 -4.07 -13.41 22.13
C ARG A 274 -3.91 -14.69 21.30
N GLN A 275 -3.22 -15.70 21.82
CA GLN A 275 -3.10 -17.02 21.18
C GLN A 275 -4.48 -17.70 21.01
N ALA A 276 -5.36 -17.58 22.00
CA ALA A 276 -6.71 -18.12 21.89
C ALA A 276 -7.50 -17.46 20.75
N LEU A 277 -7.38 -16.14 20.58
CA LEU A 277 -8.02 -15.42 19.47
C LEU A 277 -7.47 -15.90 18.12
N ILE A 278 -6.15 -16.07 18.01
CA ILE A 278 -5.49 -16.56 16.80
C ILE A 278 -6.02 -17.95 16.39
N HIS A 279 -6.06 -18.88 17.32
CA HIS A 279 -6.48 -20.26 17.03
C HIS A 279 -7.99 -20.43 16.88
N ALA A 280 -8.80 -19.43 17.28
CA ALA A 280 -10.25 -19.47 17.14
C ALA A 280 -10.76 -19.09 15.75
N ILE A 281 -9.94 -18.43 14.94
CA ILE A 281 -10.38 -17.88 13.65
C ILE A 281 -10.01 -18.83 12.51
N ASP A 282 -11.04 -19.42 11.90
CA ASP A 282 -10.92 -20.29 10.72
C ASP A 282 -10.78 -19.44 9.45
N ARG A 283 -9.54 -19.13 9.10
CA ARG A 283 -9.22 -18.33 7.91
C ARG A 283 -9.54 -19.06 6.61
N ASP A 284 -9.44 -20.40 6.58
CA ASP A 284 -9.79 -21.18 5.40
C ASP A 284 -11.29 -21.08 5.11
N ASN A 285 -12.14 -21.14 6.14
CA ASN A 285 -13.58 -20.92 6.01
C ASN A 285 -13.90 -19.49 5.54
N ILE A 286 -13.24 -18.49 6.10
CA ILE A 286 -13.43 -17.10 5.69
C ILE A 286 -13.09 -16.94 4.20
N LEU A 287 -11.91 -17.39 3.78
CA LEU A 287 -11.42 -17.22 2.41
C LEU A 287 -12.27 -17.97 1.40
N SER A 288 -12.60 -19.22 1.66
CA SER A 288 -13.41 -20.04 0.74
C SER A 288 -14.85 -19.55 0.57
N THR A 289 -15.39 -18.81 1.55
CA THR A 289 -16.78 -18.33 1.51
C THR A 289 -16.94 -16.89 1.06
N LEU A 290 -15.95 -16.03 1.28
CA LEU A 290 -16.05 -14.60 1.00
C LEU A 290 -15.13 -14.12 -0.11
N TYR A 291 -14.05 -14.86 -0.40
CA TYR A 291 -13.00 -14.45 -1.31
C TYR A 291 -12.80 -15.47 -2.44
N SER A 292 -11.85 -15.23 -3.30
CA SER A 292 -11.44 -16.10 -4.39
C SER A 292 -10.01 -16.60 -4.20
N ASP A 293 -9.52 -17.44 -5.12
CA ASP A 293 -8.13 -17.89 -5.16
C ASP A 293 -7.13 -16.72 -5.36
N SER A 294 -7.60 -15.55 -5.75
CA SER A 294 -6.80 -14.33 -5.86
C SER A 294 -6.35 -13.77 -4.49
N TYR A 295 -6.97 -14.24 -3.40
CA TYR A 295 -6.69 -13.81 -2.01
C TYR A 295 -6.02 -14.93 -1.21
N PRO A 296 -4.70 -15.13 -1.35
CA PRO A 296 -4.00 -16.18 -0.63
C PRO A 296 -4.06 -15.99 0.88
N LYS A 297 -4.13 -17.09 1.62
CA LYS A 297 -4.08 -17.06 3.09
C LYS A 297 -2.74 -16.47 3.57
N GLY A 298 -2.79 -15.49 4.47
CA GLY A 298 -1.60 -14.93 5.08
C GLY A 298 -0.89 -15.93 5.97
N SER A 299 0.39 -16.16 5.72
CA SER A 299 1.23 -17.08 6.51
C SER A 299 2.26 -16.36 7.38
N SER A 300 2.40 -15.06 7.23
CA SER A 300 3.23 -14.18 8.05
C SER A 300 2.63 -12.77 8.07
N ILE A 301 3.20 -11.88 8.87
CA ILE A 301 2.87 -10.46 8.82
C ILE A 301 3.18 -9.85 7.45
N LEU A 302 4.25 -10.28 6.81
CA LEU A 302 4.57 -9.91 5.44
C LEU A 302 3.89 -10.84 4.42
N ALA A 303 3.49 -10.29 3.29
CA ALA A 303 3.02 -11.06 2.15
C ALA A 303 4.14 -11.95 1.59
N ARG A 304 3.80 -13.11 1.01
CA ARG A 304 4.78 -14.02 0.38
C ARG A 304 5.59 -13.37 -0.73
N THR A 305 5.01 -12.35 -1.35
CA THR A 305 5.65 -11.56 -2.41
C THR A 305 6.42 -10.34 -1.88
N ALA A 306 6.44 -10.12 -0.57
CA ALA A 306 7.19 -9.02 0.05
C ALA A 306 8.66 -9.39 0.25
N VAL A 307 9.52 -8.40 0.14
CA VAL A 307 10.95 -8.56 0.44
C VAL A 307 11.11 -8.91 1.93
N GLY A 308 11.90 -9.94 2.21
CA GLY A 308 12.16 -10.39 3.59
C GLY A 308 11.07 -11.28 4.20
N PHE A 309 10.11 -11.77 3.40
CA PHE A 309 9.11 -12.72 3.85
C PHE A 309 9.75 -13.95 4.51
N LYS A 310 9.18 -14.37 5.64
CA LYS A 310 9.48 -15.62 6.31
C LYS A 310 8.17 -16.32 6.68
N ASP A 311 8.03 -17.59 6.29
CA ASP A 311 6.84 -18.37 6.61
C ASP A 311 6.68 -18.63 8.12
N GLN A 312 5.49 -18.36 8.64
CA GLN A 312 5.10 -18.51 10.04
C GLN A 312 3.79 -19.33 10.17
N SER A 313 3.37 -20.03 9.11
CA SER A 313 2.07 -20.70 9.00
C SER A 313 1.75 -21.63 10.18
N ASP A 314 2.75 -22.31 10.72
CA ASP A 314 2.59 -23.25 11.86
C ASP A 314 2.07 -22.57 13.14
N ASN A 315 2.31 -21.27 13.30
CA ASN A 315 1.87 -20.52 14.47
C ASN A 315 0.39 -20.10 14.43
N TYR A 316 -0.23 -20.20 13.25
CA TYR A 316 -1.57 -19.67 12.98
C TYR A 316 -2.61 -20.74 12.62
N ALA A 317 -2.40 -21.98 13.07
CA ALA A 317 -3.35 -23.08 12.83
C ALA A 317 -4.69 -22.84 13.54
N PHE A 318 -5.79 -23.16 12.87
CA PHE A 318 -7.13 -23.15 13.47
C PHE A 318 -7.27 -24.34 14.44
N ASP A 319 -7.52 -24.05 15.72
CA ASP A 319 -7.75 -25.04 16.79
C ASP A 319 -8.60 -24.40 17.91
N PRO A 320 -9.92 -24.40 17.78
CA PRO A 320 -10.81 -23.78 18.77
C PRO A 320 -10.80 -24.48 20.13
N ASP A 321 -10.41 -25.76 20.20
CA ASP A 321 -10.25 -26.45 21.47
C ASP A 321 -9.00 -25.99 22.22
N LYS A 322 -7.91 -25.73 21.49
CA LYS A 322 -6.74 -25.08 22.06
C LYS A 322 -7.08 -23.67 22.55
N SER A 323 -7.90 -22.94 21.80
CA SER A 323 -8.37 -21.61 22.21
C SER A 323 -9.10 -21.66 23.55
N ARG A 324 -10.03 -22.60 23.73
CA ARG A 324 -10.77 -22.77 25.00
C ARG A 324 -9.83 -23.09 26.15
N ARG A 325 -8.91 -24.05 25.96
CA ARG A 325 -7.90 -24.40 26.99
C ARG A 325 -7.05 -23.20 27.40
N LEU A 326 -6.57 -22.42 26.45
CA LEU A 326 -5.76 -21.22 26.72
C LEU A 326 -6.53 -20.17 27.54
N LEU A 327 -7.81 -19.98 27.25
CA LEU A 327 -8.66 -19.08 28.02
C LEU A 327 -8.92 -19.61 29.43
N ASP A 328 -9.15 -20.93 29.59
CA ASP A 328 -9.30 -21.57 30.90
C ASP A 328 -8.02 -21.39 31.74
N GLU A 329 -6.85 -21.66 31.16
CA GLU A 329 -5.53 -21.46 31.79
C GLU A 329 -5.25 -20.00 32.14
N ALA A 330 -5.79 -19.05 31.36
CA ALA A 330 -5.69 -17.62 31.65
C ALA A 330 -6.69 -17.15 32.73
N GLY A 331 -7.56 -18.04 33.21
CA GLY A 331 -8.53 -17.77 34.27
C GLY A 331 -9.84 -17.16 33.77
N TRP A 332 -10.12 -17.22 32.49
CA TRP A 332 -11.39 -16.80 31.90
C TRP A 332 -12.38 -17.97 31.92
N ILE A 333 -13.42 -17.89 32.73
CA ILE A 333 -14.44 -18.90 32.90
C ILE A 333 -15.73 -18.56 32.16
N PRO A 334 -16.51 -19.53 31.62
CA PRO A 334 -17.77 -19.23 30.98
C PRO A 334 -18.77 -18.55 31.95
N GLY A 335 -19.35 -17.42 31.51
CA GLY A 335 -20.45 -16.74 32.19
C GLY A 335 -21.81 -17.37 31.86
N GLU A 336 -22.89 -16.84 32.45
CA GLU A 336 -24.27 -17.35 32.29
C GLU A 336 -24.77 -17.33 30.85
N ASP A 337 -24.33 -16.36 30.05
CA ASP A 337 -24.69 -16.20 28.63
C ASP A 337 -23.66 -16.85 27.66
N GLY A 338 -22.70 -17.57 28.21
CA GLY A 338 -21.64 -18.24 27.46
C GLY A 338 -20.42 -17.35 27.15
N ILE A 339 -20.49 -16.06 27.40
CA ILE A 339 -19.30 -15.17 27.28
C ILE A 339 -18.46 -15.28 28.55
N ARG A 340 -17.15 -15.40 28.37
CA ARG A 340 -16.22 -15.60 29.47
C ARG A 340 -16.04 -14.36 30.34
N VAL A 341 -15.86 -14.61 31.63
CA VAL A 341 -15.62 -13.57 32.64
C VAL A 341 -14.42 -13.92 33.50
N LYS A 342 -13.71 -12.91 33.99
CA LYS A 342 -12.59 -13.04 34.93
C LYS A 342 -12.62 -11.83 35.88
N ASP A 343 -12.59 -12.08 37.19
CA ASP A 343 -12.62 -11.03 38.23
C ASP A 343 -13.78 -10.04 38.09
N GLY A 344 -14.93 -10.51 37.56
CA GLY A 344 -16.11 -9.71 37.29
C GLY A 344 -16.09 -8.97 35.96
N GLU A 345 -15.01 -9.03 35.22
CA GLU A 345 -14.84 -8.41 33.90
C GLU A 345 -15.19 -9.38 32.77
N ARG A 346 -15.91 -8.88 31.77
CA ARG A 346 -16.37 -9.63 30.62
C ARG A 346 -15.33 -9.61 29.51
N LEU A 347 -15.05 -10.74 28.85
CA LEU A 347 -14.14 -10.79 27.70
C LEU A 347 -14.87 -10.28 26.45
N SER A 348 -14.93 -8.95 26.34
CA SER A 348 -15.60 -8.22 25.26
C SER A 348 -14.57 -7.32 24.54
N LEU A 349 -14.41 -7.51 23.24
CA LEU A 349 -13.40 -6.84 22.42
C LEU A 349 -14.06 -6.07 21.30
N THR A 350 -13.55 -4.86 21.02
CA THR A 350 -13.99 -4.02 19.92
C THR A 350 -12.96 -4.04 18.79
N PHE A 351 -13.45 -4.21 17.57
CA PHE A 351 -12.71 -4.22 16.31
C PHE A 351 -13.07 -2.98 15.50
N ASN A 352 -12.14 -2.44 14.73
CA ASN A 352 -12.49 -1.46 13.72
C ASN A 352 -13.01 -2.13 12.45
N GLU A 353 -13.85 -1.43 11.69
CA GLU A 353 -14.12 -1.76 10.30
C GLU A 353 -12.97 -1.22 9.43
N SER A 354 -12.33 -2.09 8.67
CA SER A 354 -11.31 -1.68 7.70
C SER A 354 -11.99 -1.28 6.39
N VAL A 355 -12.61 -0.12 6.38
CA VAL A 355 -13.47 0.38 5.29
C VAL A 355 -12.84 0.25 3.89
N PRO A 356 -11.52 0.49 3.68
CA PRO A 356 -10.90 0.33 2.37
C PRO A 356 -10.74 -1.12 1.91
N GLN A 357 -10.78 -2.10 2.82
CA GLN A 357 -10.59 -3.50 2.47
C GLN A 357 -11.90 -4.13 2.00
N PRO A 358 -11.88 -4.87 0.89
CA PRO A 358 -13.08 -5.51 0.38
C PRO A 358 -13.65 -6.50 1.40
N ARG A 359 -14.96 -6.51 1.57
CA ARG A 359 -15.72 -7.43 2.42
C ARG A 359 -15.32 -7.44 3.91
N SER A 360 -14.74 -6.35 4.40
CA SER A 360 -14.28 -6.24 5.79
C SER A 360 -15.40 -6.49 6.81
N ARG A 361 -16.61 -6.00 6.56
CA ARG A 361 -17.76 -6.18 7.44
C ARG A 361 -18.29 -7.61 7.45
N GLU A 362 -18.40 -8.24 6.29
CA GLU A 362 -18.82 -9.65 6.18
C GLU A 362 -17.80 -10.59 6.85
N MET A 363 -16.51 -10.31 6.66
CA MET A 363 -15.45 -11.04 7.36
C MET A 363 -15.57 -10.88 8.88
N PHE A 364 -15.78 -9.66 9.38
CA PHE A 364 -15.98 -9.43 10.81
C PHE A 364 -17.19 -10.22 11.35
N THR A 365 -18.29 -10.29 10.62
CA THR A 365 -19.47 -11.07 11.03
C THR A 365 -19.14 -12.55 11.26
N LYS A 366 -18.32 -13.14 10.39
CA LYS A 366 -17.83 -14.52 10.59
C LYS A 366 -16.90 -14.65 11.78
N VAL A 367 -15.99 -13.71 11.94
CA VAL A 367 -15.07 -13.67 13.10
C VAL A 367 -15.84 -13.54 14.41
N GLN A 368 -16.86 -12.70 14.45
CA GLN A 368 -17.74 -12.53 15.61
C GLN A 368 -18.39 -13.87 16.04
N GLU A 369 -18.90 -14.64 15.07
CA GLU A 369 -19.46 -15.98 15.34
C GLU A 369 -18.39 -16.95 15.86
N MET A 370 -17.23 -17.00 15.23
CA MET A 370 -16.12 -17.86 15.63
C MET A 370 -15.63 -17.56 17.05
N LEU A 371 -15.49 -16.28 17.38
CA LEU A 371 -15.07 -15.84 18.71
C LEU A 371 -16.12 -16.13 19.78
N LYS A 372 -17.42 -15.96 19.46
CA LYS A 372 -18.52 -16.33 20.35
C LYS A 372 -18.49 -17.82 20.70
N ASN A 373 -18.11 -18.69 19.76
CA ASN A 373 -18.00 -20.14 19.98
C ASN A 373 -16.94 -20.53 21.03
N ILE A 374 -15.99 -19.65 21.33
CA ILE A 374 -15.00 -19.85 22.40
C ILE A 374 -15.29 -18.98 23.64
N GLY A 375 -16.42 -18.26 23.64
CA GLY A 375 -16.85 -17.41 24.76
C GLY A 375 -16.25 -16.00 24.75
N VAL A 376 -15.87 -15.47 23.59
CA VAL A 376 -15.41 -14.08 23.43
C VAL A 376 -16.49 -13.28 22.71
N GLU A 377 -16.86 -12.14 23.28
CA GLU A 377 -17.74 -11.18 22.63
C GLU A 377 -16.91 -10.26 21.72
N ALA A 378 -17.33 -10.11 20.48
CA ALA A 378 -16.69 -9.21 19.53
C ALA A 378 -17.69 -8.18 19.04
N ASN A 379 -17.29 -6.91 19.06
CA ASN A 379 -18.10 -5.75 18.65
C ASN A 379 -17.39 -4.98 17.55
N LEU A 380 -18.15 -4.43 16.62
CA LEU A 380 -17.61 -3.54 15.59
C LEU A 380 -17.74 -2.09 16.05
N TYR A 381 -16.64 -1.33 16.00
CA TYR A 381 -16.67 0.10 16.32
C TYR A 381 -17.57 0.84 15.31
N PRO A 382 -18.55 1.67 15.76
CA PRO A 382 -19.43 2.39 14.85
C PRO A 382 -18.75 3.62 14.27
N GLY A 383 -19.12 4.01 13.05
CA GLY A 383 -18.71 5.27 12.46
C GLY A 383 -18.17 5.16 11.04
N ASP A 384 -17.94 6.31 10.44
CA ASP A 384 -17.33 6.45 9.13
C ASP A 384 -15.80 6.23 9.18
N ARG A 385 -15.14 6.32 8.03
CA ARG A 385 -13.69 6.12 7.93
C ARG A 385 -12.90 7.02 8.89
N THR A 386 -13.27 8.28 9.02
CA THR A 386 -12.56 9.22 9.90
C THR A 386 -12.68 8.81 11.37
N ALA A 387 -13.86 8.38 11.78
CA ALA A 387 -14.11 7.85 13.13
C ALA A 387 -13.29 6.55 13.36
N GLN A 388 -13.26 5.64 12.38
CA GLN A 388 -12.45 4.42 12.44
C GLN A 388 -10.96 4.71 12.57
N ASP A 389 -10.41 5.60 11.74
CA ASP A 389 -9.00 5.98 11.74
C ASP A 389 -8.56 6.61 13.08
N LYS A 390 -9.46 7.37 13.71
CA LYS A 390 -9.23 7.94 15.05
C LYS A 390 -9.29 6.86 16.13
N ALA A 391 -10.32 6.02 16.12
CA ALA A 391 -10.54 5.00 17.14
C ALA A 391 -9.43 3.94 17.17
N MET A 392 -8.86 3.60 16.01
CA MET A 392 -7.77 2.64 15.92
C MET A 392 -6.50 3.03 16.69
N LYS A 393 -6.32 4.31 17.00
CA LYS A 393 -5.18 4.82 17.77
C LYS A 393 -5.39 4.73 19.28
N ASP A 394 -6.63 4.52 19.70
CA ASP A 394 -7.04 4.44 21.11
C ASP A 394 -7.39 2.99 21.47
N GLN A 395 -6.54 2.36 22.28
CA GLN A 395 -6.73 0.98 22.71
C GLN A 395 -8.00 0.75 23.56
N ASP A 396 -8.54 1.78 24.20
CA ASP A 396 -9.79 1.66 24.98
C ASP A 396 -11.00 1.68 24.05
N SER A 397 -10.90 2.31 22.89
CA SER A 397 -11.94 2.31 21.86
C SER A 397 -11.90 1.07 20.97
N VAL A 398 -10.70 0.64 20.54
CA VAL A 398 -10.49 -0.52 19.65
C VAL A 398 -9.35 -1.38 20.19
N GLN A 399 -9.65 -2.59 20.61
CA GLN A 399 -8.65 -3.54 21.13
C GLN A 399 -8.01 -4.38 20.03
N VAL A 400 -8.73 -4.64 18.95
CA VAL A 400 -8.23 -5.43 17.81
C VAL A 400 -8.36 -4.61 16.53
N ARG A 401 -7.23 -4.27 15.96
CA ARG A 401 -7.18 -3.47 14.75
C ARG A 401 -7.04 -4.33 13.51
N HIS A 402 -7.88 -4.09 12.51
CA HIS A 402 -7.75 -4.63 11.16
C HIS A 402 -7.08 -3.60 10.25
N SER A 403 -5.93 -3.94 9.69
CA SER A 403 -5.17 -3.05 8.79
C SER A 403 -4.25 -3.84 7.86
N MET A 404 -3.78 -3.16 6.80
CA MET A 404 -2.75 -3.64 5.87
C MET A 404 -1.89 -2.47 5.38
N VAL A 405 -0.72 -2.74 4.82
CA VAL A 405 0.12 -1.73 4.17
C VAL A 405 0.77 -2.31 2.91
N GLY A 406 0.42 -1.78 1.75
CA GLY A 406 1.09 -2.10 0.49
C GLY A 406 2.43 -1.39 0.37
N ARG A 407 3.54 -2.14 0.34
CA ARG A 407 4.90 -1.62 0.12
C ARG A 407 5.79 -2.71 -0.48
N ALA A 408 6.80 -2.31 -1.23
CA ALA A 408 7.70 -3.22 -1.93
C ALA A 408 9.18 -3.03 -1.56
N ASN A 409 9.47 -2.52 -0.38
CA ASN A 409 10.84 -2.31 0.10
C ASN A 409 11.24 -3.26 1.24
N VAL A 410 12.54 -3.41 1.45
CA VAL A 410 13.11 -4.24 2.51
C VAL A 410 12.78 -3.71 3.91
N ASP A 411 12.58 -2.39 4.05
CA ASP A 411 12.35 -1.72 5.33
C ASP A 411 10.88 -1.75 5.77
N THR A 412 10.00 -2.35 4.99
CA THR A 412 8.55 -2.34 5.22
C THR A 412 8.17 -2.73 6.64
N LEU A 413 8.70 -3.86 7.13
CA LEU A 413 8.36 -4.36 8.46
C LEU A 413 8.91 -3.45 9.56
N ALA A 414 10.20 -3.12 9.49
CA ALA A 414 10.86 -2.28 10.50
C ALA A 414 10.20 -0.90 10.60
N THR A 415 9.89 -0.27 9.45
CA THR A 415 9.17 1.02 9.41
C THR A 415 7.77 0.91 10.01
N TRP A 416 7.06 -0.18 9.72
CA TRP A 416 5.68 -0.37 10.17
C TRP A 416 5.57 -0.61 11.68
N ILE A 417 6.50 -1.36 12.28
CA ILE A 417 6.51 -1.63 13.74
C ILE A 417 7.29 -0.59 14.56
N ASN A 418 7.96 0.36 13.91
CA ASN A 418 8.73 1.40 14.62
C ASN A 418 7.82 2.23 15.51
N GLY A 419 8.02 2.15 16.83
CA GLY A 419 7.25 2.89 17.82
C GLY A 419 7.35 4.42 17.69
N LYS A 420 8.40 4.92 17.05
CA LYS A 420 8.60 6.36 16.76
C LYS A 420 7.96 6.76 15.41
N GLY A 421 7.39 5.81 14.68
CA GLY A 421 6.79 6.06 13.38
C GLY A 421 5.33 6.52 13.45
N ARG A 422 4.83 7.06 12.34
CA ARG A 422 3.45 7.58 12.20
C ARG A 422 2.35 6.56 12.54
N ASN A 423 2.61 5.27 12.35
CA ASN A 423 1.65 4.18 12.57
C ASN A 423 2.01 3.32 13.79
N SER A 424 2.54 3.93 14.82
CA SER A 424 3.15 3.28 15.97
C SER A 424 2.20 2.65 16.98
N PHE A 425 0.90 2.63 16.74
CA PHE A 425 -0.11 2.14 17.71
C PHE A 425 0.04 0.68 18.14
N LEU A 426 0.87 -0.13 17.49
CA LEU A 426 1.20 -1.46 18.02
C LEU A 426 2.16 -1.37 19.21
N ASN A 427 3.18 -0.54 19.13
CA ASN A 427 4.30 -0.56 20.08
C ASN A 427 4.50 0.73 20.87
N TYR A 428 3.85 1.83 20.52
CA TYR A 428 4.02 3.11 21.21
C TYR A 428 2.70 3.61 21.83
N ASP A 429 2.81 4.18 23.01
CA ASP A 429 1.70 4.80 23.75
C ASP A 429 1.96 6.29 23.95
N GLU A 430 1.24 7.13 23.21
CA GLU A 430 1.36 8.59 23.32
C GLU A 430 0.98 9.10 24.72
N GLY A 431 0.05 8.42 25.40
CA GLY A 431 -0.42 8.84 26.74
C GLY A 431 0.64 8.68 27.82
N THR A 432 1.55 7.73 27.66
CA THR A 432 2.63 7.45 28.61
C THR A 432 4.03 7.75 28.08
N ASP A 433 4.13 8.16 26.82
CA ASP A 433 5.40 8.36 26.10
C ASP A 433 6.36 7.16 26.27
N SER A 434 5.83 5.94 26.07
CA SER A 434 6.59 4.72 26.27
C SER A 434 6.35 3.67 25.20
N PHE A 435 7.32 2.77 25.02
CA PHE A 435 7.13 1.59 24.19
C PHE A 435 6.44 0.49 24.98
N GLY A 436 5.44 -0.14 24.36
CA GLY A 436 4.74 -1.27 24.95
C GLY A 436 5.61 -2.52 25.05
N ASP A 437 6.53 -2.70 24.09
CA ASP A 437 7.54 -3.74 24.06
C ASP A 437 8.90 -3.13 23.69
N PRO A 438 9.74 -2.82 24.68
CA PRO A 438 11.08 -2.26 24.45
C PRO A 438 11.98 -3.16 23.59
N LYS A 439 11.86 -4.50 23.75
CA LYS A 439 12.66 -5.45 22.95
C LYS A 439 12.31 -5.36 21.46
N LEU A 440 11.04 -5.17 21.12
CA LEU A 440 10.65 -4.97 19.73
C LEU A 440 11.24 -3.68 19.17
N GLN A 441 11.27 -2.61 19.98
CA GLN A 441 11.89 -1.34 19.58
C GLN A 441 13.42 -1.46 19.43
N ASP A 442 14.09 -2.17 20.33
CA ASP A 442 15.53 -2.45 20.22
C ASP A 442 15.86 -3.19 18.90
N MET A 443 15.01 -4.14 18.49
CA MET A 443 15.17 -4.86 17.21
C MET A 443 15.00 -3.92 16.00
N VAL A 444 14.10 -2.95 16.08
CA VAL A 444 13.93 -1.93 15.03
C VAL A 444 15.15 -1.02 14.94
N GLU A 445 15.67 -0.56 16.08
CA GLU A 445 16.87 0.29 16.13
C GLU A 445 18.11 -0.47 15.62
N GLU A 446 18.26 -1.74 16.02
CA GLU A 446 19.32 -2.62 15.47
C GLU A 446 19.17 -2.75 13.95
N TYR A 447 17.95 -2.97 13.42
CA TYR A 447 17.69 -3.08 11.98
C TYR A 447 18.23 -1.87 11.20
N PHE A 448 17.91 -0.65 11.64
CA PHE A 448 18.36 0.57 10.96
C PHE A 448 19.88 0.83 11.12
N SER A 449 20.55 0.18 12.06
CA SER A 449 22.01 0.25 12.20
C SER A 449 22.77 -0.70 11.26
N LEU A 450 22.08 -1.71 10.69
CA LEU A 450 22.70 -2.71 9.81
C LEU A 450 23.03 -2.11 8.44
N LYS A 451 24.20 -2.48 7.91
CA LYS A 451 24.73 -1.90 6.66
C LYS A 451 24.47 -2.76 5.43
N SER A 452 24.32 -4.07 5.59
CA SER A 452 24.06 -4.96 4.46
C SER A 452 22.59 -5.37 4.35
N GLU A 453 22.11 -5.48 3.12
CA GLU A 453 20.75 -5.97 2.86
C GLU A 453 20.54 -7.38 3.44
N LYS A 454 21.56 -8.25 3.34
CA LYS A 454 21.50 -9.59 3.92
C LYS A 454 21.22 -9.57 5.43
N GLU A 455 21.96 -8.76 6.18
CA GLU A 455 21.75 -8.62 7.64
C GLU A 455 20.37 -8.06 7.95
N ARG A 456 19.88 -7.09 7.15
CA ARG A 456 18.51 -6.55 7.28
C ARG A 456 17.44 -7.60 7.00
N LEU A 457 17.62 -8.45 5.98
CA LEU A 457 16.70 -9.56 5.71
C LEU A 457 16.68 -10.58 6.86
N GLU A 458 17.85 -10.94 7.41
CA GLU A 458 17.95 -11.81 8.57
C GLU A 458 17.27 -11.20 9.81
N MET A 459 17.44 -9.90 10.05
CA MET A 459 16.76 -9.18 11.13
C MET A 459 15.25 -9.11 10.90
N SER A 460 14.78 -8.83 9.69
CA SER A 460 13.36 -8.88 9.35
C SER A 460 12.76 -10.25 9.69
N GLY A 461 13.48 -11.33 9.37
CA GLY A 461 13.07 -12.70 9.76
C GLY A 461 12.97 -12.88 11.27
N ARG A 462 13.93 -12.36 12.05
CA ARG A 462 13.89 -12.41 13.54
C ARG A 462 12.72 -11.59 14.11
N MET A 463 12.42 -10.43 13.51
CA MET A 463 11.26 -9.64 13.92
C MET A 463 9.94 -10.37 13.62
N GLN A 464 9.81 -11.05 12.48
CA GLN A 464 8.64 -11.88 12.15
C GLN A 464 8.47 -13.02 13.16
N ASP A 465 9.56 -13.74 13.51
CA ASP A 465 9.53 -14.76 14.55
C ASP A 465 9.02 -14.20 15.88
N TYR A 466 9.57 -13.07 16.29
CA TYR A 466 9.21 -12.45 17.56
C TYR A 466 7.74 -11.99 17.61
N LEU A 467 7.25 -11.33 16.56
CA LEU A 467 5.85 -10.90 16.47
C LEU A 467 4.89 -12.10 16.56
N SER A 468 5.24 -13.18 15.88
CA SER A 468 4.47 -14.41 15.89
C SER A 468 4.53 -15.12 17.26
N GLU A 469 5.72 -15.28 17.85
CA GLU A 469 5.91 -15.86 19.17
C GLU A 469 5.15 -15.11 20.26
N GLN A 470 5.12 -13.78 20.19
CA GLN A 470 4.38 -12.93 21.14
C GLN A 470 2.87 -12.90 20.86
N ALA A 471 2.42 -13.49 19.75
CA ALA A 471 1.03 -13.46 19.33
C ALA A 471 0.46 -12.02 19.22
N TYR A 472 1.23 -11.10 18.67
CA TYR A 472 0.79 -9.71 18.51
C TYR A 472 -0.11 -9.51 17.31
N ILE A 473 -0.06 -10.42 16.34
CA ILE A 473 -0.68 -10.27 15.03
C ILE A 473 -1.28 -11.61 14.58
N LEU A 474 -2.46 -11.56 13.95
CA LEU A 474 -3.00 -12.66 13.15
C LEU A 474 -3.03 -12.24 11.68
N PRO A 475 -2.15 -12.76 10.82
CA PRO A 475 -2.26 -12.59 9.39
C PRO A 475 -3.55 -13.25 8.87
N LEU A 476 -4.35 -12.53 8.09
CA LEU A 476 -5.60 -13.02 7.54
C LEU A 476 -5.41 -13.49 6.10
N PHE A 477 -5.10 -12.58 5.20
CA PHE A 477 -4.89 -12.86 3.78
C PHE A 477 -3.99 -11.81 3.12
N GLU A 478 -3.46 -12.16 1.95
CA GLU A 478 -2.74 -11.26 1.07
C GLU A 478 -3.74 -10.57 0.15
N GLU A 479 -3.83 -9.23 0.19
CA GLU A 479 -4.76 -8.48 -0.64
C GLU A 479 -4.18 -8.24 -2.03
N PRO A 480 -4.88 -8.63 -3.11
CA PRO A 480 -4.53 -8.23 -4.46
C PRO A 480 -5.24 -6.93 -4.84
N GLN A 481 -4.73 -6.26 -5.88
CA GLN A 481 -5.54 -5.37 -6.70
C GLN A 481 -6.06 -6.16 -7.88
N VAL A 482 -7.38 -6.33 -7.95
CA VAL A 482 -8.01 -7.16 -8.98
C VAL A 482 -8.56 -6.29 -10.10
N TYR A 483 -8.10 -6.57 -11.32
CA TYR A 483 -8.51 -5.92 -12.56
C TYR A 483 -9.23 -6.93 -13.46
N GLY A 484 -10.32 -6.49 -14.07
CA GLY A 484 -10.95 -7.18 -15.20
C GLY A 484 -10.69 -6.39 -16.48
N PHE A 485 -10.45 -7.07 -17.60
CA PHE A 485 -10.23 -6.40 -18.87
C PHE A 485 -10.59 -7.25 -20.08
N GLN A 486 -10.80 -6.57 -21.21
CA GLN A 486 -11.16 -7.18 -22.47
C GLN A 486 -10.01 -8.02 -23.04
N PRO A 487 -10.28 -9.12 -23.75
CA PRO A 487 -9.24 -9.96 -24.35
C PRO A 487 -8.35 -9.22 -25.34
N TYR A 488 -8.89 -8.23 -26.06
CA TYR A 488 -8.15 -7.40 -27.01
C TYR A 488 -7.23 -6.33 -26.36
N VAL A 489 -7.22 -6.23 -25.03
CA VAL A 489 -6.28 -5.36 -24.30
C VAL A 489 -5.03 -6.17 -23.98
N GLU A 490 -3.94 -5.83 -24.65
CA GLU A 490 -2.63 -6.44 -24.45
C GLU A 490 -1.71 -5.48 -23.67
N GLY A 491 -0.69 -6.01 -22.99
CA GLY A 491 0.34 -5.21 -22.31
C GLY A 491 -0.13 -4.42 -21.09
N PHE A 492 -1.35 -4.64 -20.60
CA PHE A 492 -1.80 -4.05 -19.33
C PHE A 492 -1.06 -4.70 -18.17
N THR A 493 -0.45 -3.88 -17.33
CA THR A 493 0.34 -4.31 -16.18
C THR A 493 0.14 -3.36 -15.00
N THR A 494 0.84 -3.61 -13.91
CA THR A 494 0.85 -2.76 -12.71
C THR A 494 2.28 -2.45 -12.28
N GLU A 495 2.44 -1.41 -11.47
CA GLU A 495 3.69 -1.23 -10.74
C GLU A 495 3.77 -2.20 -9.52
N ALA A 496 4.88 -2.15 -8.78
CA ALA A 496 5.24 -3.15 -7.78
C ALA A 496 4.20 -3.42 -6.68
N ILE A 497 3.27 -2.51 -6.39
CA ILE A 497 2.21 -2.70 -5.39
C ILE A 497 0.80 -2.63 -5.99
N GLY A 498 0.68 -2.90 -7.28
CA GLY A 498 -0.59 -3.17 -7.94
C GLY A 498 -1.33 -1.97 -8.52
N ARG A 499 -0.71 -0.78 -8.63
CA ARG A 499 -1.35 0.36 -9.32
C ARG A 499 -1.22 0.23 -10.83
N PRO A 500 -2.24 0.68 -11.62
CA PRO A 500 -2.27 0.42 -13.06
C PRO A 500 -1.16 1.16 -13.80
N SER A 501 -0.57 0.48 -14.78
CA SER A 501 0.34 1.03 -15.76
C SER A 501 -0.23 0.83 -17.16
N PHE A 502 -0.51 1.93 -17.86
CA PHE A 502 -1.07 1.90 -19.20
C PHE A 502 -0.03 2.10 -20.30
N TYR A 503 1.24 2.30 -19.93
CA TYR A 503 2.30 2.69 -20.86
C TYR A 503 2.53 1.67 -21.98
N ALA A 504 2.49 0.37 -21.69
CA ALA A 504 2.69 -0.69 -22.66
C ALA A 504 1.39 -1.24 -23.25
N VAL A 505 0.24 -0.62 -22.95
CA VAL A 505 -1.06 -1.10 -23.42
C VAL A 505 -1.18 -0.95 -24.93
N LYS A 506 -1.66 -2.03 -25.57
CA LYS A 506 -2.01 -2.11 -26.99
C LYS A 506 -3.43 -2.60 -27.13
N ILE A 507 -4.09 -2.18 -28.20
CA ILE A 507 -5.43 -2.65 -28.54
C ILE A 507 -5.35 -3.47 -29.81
N ASN A 508 -5.65 -4.76 -29.72
CA ASN A 508 -5.81 -5.61 -30.89
C ASN A 508 -7.13 -5.24 -31.61
N ALA A 509 -7.00 -4.47 -32.69
CA ALA A 509 -8.15 -3.91 -33.41
C ALA A 509 -9.00 -4.98 -34.11
N GLU A 510 -8.45 -6.15 -34.45
CA GLU A 510 -9.17 -7.24 -35.07
C GLU A 510 -10.14 -7.89 -34.05
N GLU A 511 -9.68 -8.12 -32.83
CA GLU A 511 -10.50 -8.71 -31.76
C GLU A 511 -11.51 -7.71 -31.16
N ARG A 512 -11.26 -6.40 -31.27
CA ARG A 512 -12.18 -5.36 -30.77
C ARG A 512 -13.46 -5.24 -31.62
N GLN A 513 -13.49 -5.78 -32.84
CA GLN A 513 -14.61 -5.67 -33.77
C GLN A 513 -15.57 -6.88 -33.71
N GLU A 514 -15.18 -7.95 -33.01
CA GLU A 514 -16.02 -9.11 -32.73
C GLU A 514 -16.80 -8.94 -31.42
#